data_2abe75e9682e1a355b383b55a75473b6
#
_entry.id   2abe75e9682e1a355b383b55a75473b6
#
_cell.length_a   1.000
_cell.length_b   1.000
_cell.length_c   1.000
_cell.angle_alpha   90.00
_cell.angle_beta   90.00
_cell.angle_gamma   90.00
#
_symmetry.space_group_name_H-M   'P 1'
#
loop_
_entity.id
_entity.type
_entity.pdbx_description
1 polymer ?
#
loop_
_entity_poly.entity_id
_entity_poly.type
_entity_poly.pdbx_seq_one_letter_code
_entity_poly.pdbx_strand_id
1 'polypeptide(L)'
;MLFRSGTYYSELRKTHGHEVPYGVHVWCVGNEVDGPWNIGQKRAEEYGWDAAEAAKAMRRIDPKIELVAVGSSGTQLDTYLEWDRVVLERVYDSCDYISLHRYMGMPAIDELSTYDRRDTGDYLELASRLERNIQDVIAACDYVKGRKHSDKTMYISLDEYNAVDIGPEADDFLKECDPWEVGPCTRRTGISMRTTLLFGLGMLAILRHTDRIRIACQSILINGDGMVMCSPDEDAWVNGSWHIFRLCSLYGRGKVLETVQESDRYDTATCKDVAALDSVCIYHEDTKELDIFAVNKTEEDMEFTVQAAGFQQLQALEHLTVTAEHLSDRNSAKEKNKITTVSTQDITCGAEQIQCILKPYSWNVLRVKERIE
;
A
#
# COMPACT_ATOMS: atom_id res chain seq x y z
N MET A 1 -24.82 10.44 2.79
CA MET A 1 -26.26 10.71 3.07
C MET A 1 -27.11 10.12 1.95
N LEU A 2 -27.93 9.15 2.29
CA LEU A 2 -28.77 8.38 1.37
C LEU A 2 -29.94 9.19 0.78
N PHE A 3 -30.59 10.03 1.61
CA PHE A 3 -31.81 10.72 1.22
C PHE A 3 -31.57 11.91 0.28
N ARG A 4 -32.36 12.01 -0.78
CA ARG A 4 -32.31 13.17 -1.70
C ARG A 4 -32.84 14.44 -1.08
N SER A 5 -33.89 14.34 -0.25
CA SER A 5 -34.55 15.48 0.39
C SER A 5 -35.34 15.04 1.63
N GLY A 6 -35.88 15.98 2.36
CA GLY A 6 -36.81 15.75 3.48
C GLY A 6 -36.15 15.48 4.83
N THR A 7 -34.81 15.56 4.92
CA THR A 7 -34.09 15.51 6.19
C THR A 7 -33.21 16.74 6.36
N TYR A 8 -32.92 17.14 7.60
CA TYR A 8 -32.05 18.26 7.88
C TYR A 8 -30.73 18.21 7.08
N TYR A 9 -30.04 17.07 7.13
CA TYR A 9 -28.74 16.93 6.44
C TYR A 9 -28.86 16.83 4.90
N SER A 10 -29.98 16.36 4.37
CA SER A 10 -30.19 16.39 2.92
C SER A 10 -30.42 17.81 2.42
N GLU A 11 -31.15 18.63 3.16
CA GLU A 11 -31.35 20.04 2.80
C GLU A 11 -30.05 20.83 3.00
N LEU A 12 -29.29 20.60 4.07
CA LEU A 12 -27.99 21.23 4.27
C LEU A 12 -27.02 20.91 3.12
N ARG A 13 -26.95 19.65 2.65
CA ARG A 13 -26.15 19.28 1.48
C ARG A 13 -26.54 20.09 0.25
N LYS A 14 -27.85 20.29 0.01
CA LYS A 14 -28.33 21.08 -1.13
C LYS A 14 -27.92 22.56 -1.02
N THR A 15 -27.99 23.14 0.19
CA THR A 15 -27.53 24.52 0.41
C THR A 15 -26.04 24.68 0.12
N HIS A 16 -25.27 23.58 0.23
CA HIS A 16 -23.85 23.52 -0.15
C HIS A 16 -23.64 23.21 -1.67
N GLY A 17 -24.69 23.25 -2.47
CA GLY A 17 -24.61 23.07 -3.94
C GLY A 17 -24.67 21.62 -4.43
N HIS A 18 -24.95 20.63 -3.56
CA HIS A 18 -24.99 19.21 -3.92
C HIS A 18 -26.42 18.66 -3.87
N GLU A 19 -27.11 18.69 -5.01
CA GLU A 19 -28.50 18.26 -5.15
C GLU A 19 -28.72 16.75 -4.86
N VAL A 20 -27.75 15.92 -5.30
CA VAL A 20 -27.84 14.47 -5.16
C VAL A 20 -26.97 13.94 -4.01
N PRO A 21 -27.29 12.78 -3.42
CA PRO A 21 -26.39 12.09 -2.48
C PRO A 21 -25.01 11.80 -3.09
N TYR A 22 -23.96 11.83 -2.28
CA TYR A 22 -22.59 11.57 -2.72
C TYR A 22 -22.36 10.11 -3.14
N GLY A 23 -23.23 9.17 -2.77
CA GLY A 23 -23.12 7.77 -3.17
C GLY A 23 -21.92 7.04 -2.53
N VAL A 24 -21.58 7.38 -1.29
CA VAL A 24 -20.53 6.68 -0.55
C VAL A 24 -21.03 5.28 -0.20
N HIS A 25 -20.37 4.25 -0.70
CA HIS A 25 -20.80 2.86 -0.53
C HIS A 25 -19.97 2.10 0.50
N VAL A 26 -18.70 2.44 0.70
CA VAL A 26 -17.81 1.77 1.66
C VAL A 26 -17.65 2.63 2.92
N TRP A 27 -17.80 1.99 4.08
CA TRP A 27 -17.74 2.68 5.38
C TRP A 27 -16.91 1.87 6.37
N CYS A 28 -15.93 2.53 7.01
CA CYS A 28 -15.22 1.95 8.15
C CYS A 28 -16.04 2.15 9.43
N VAL A 29 -16.13 1.11 10.25
CA VAL A 29 -16.87 1.09 11.51
C VAL A 29 -15.93 1.36 12.69
N GLY A 30 -15.09 2.36 12.56
CA GLY A 30 -14.09 2.78 13.54
C GLY A 30 -12.71 2.95 12.90
N ASN A 31 -11.73 3.34 13.72
CA ASN A 31 -10.32 3.47 13.34
C ASN A 31 -9.43 3.18 14.55
N GLU A 32 -8.49 2.24 14.40
CA GLU A 32 -7.47 1.90 15.40
C GLU A 32 -8.00 1.79 16.85
N VAL A 33 -9.14 1.13 17.01
CA VAL A 33 -9.86 1.07 18.29
C VAL A 33 -9.12 0.25 19.35
N ASP A 34 -8.20 -0.64 18.93
CA ASP A 34 -7.30 -1.41 19.78
C ASP A 34 -6.05 -0.61 20.21
N GLY A 35 -5.76 0.52 19.54
CA GLY A 35 -4.56 1.30 19.74
C GLY A 35 -4.56 2.08 21.07
N PRO A 36 -3.52 1.91 21.94
CA PRO A 36 -3.45 2.61 23.22
C PRO A 36 -3.21 4.13 23.08
N TRP A 37 -2.90 4.59 21.88
CA TRP A 37 -2.76 6.02 21.55
C TRP A 37 -4.11 6.72 21.32
N ASN A 38 -5.20 5.96 21.15
CA ASN A 38 -6.52 6.51 20.90
C ASN A 38 -7.34 6.68 22.19
N ILE A 39 -7.99 7.83 22.34
CA ILE A 39 -9.01 8.02 23.39
C ILE A 39 -10.22 7.17 23.01
N GLY A 40 -10.69 6.35 23.96
CA GLY A 40 -11.80 5.43 23.70
C GLY A 40 -11.38 4.06 23.19
N GLN A 41 -10.09 3.69 23.38
CA GLN A 41 -9.61 2.32 23.18
C GLN A 41 -10.57 1.30 23.79
N LYS A 42 -10.80 0.20 23.08
CA LYS A 42 -11.69 -0.88 23.53
C LYS A 42 -10.96 -2.22 23.52
N ARG A 43 -11.56 -3.18 24.23
CA ARG A 43 -11.19 -4.60 24.05
C ARG A 43 -11.90 -5.16 22.81
N ALA A 44 -11.35 -6.22 22.24
CA ALA A 44 -11.86 -6.83 21.02
C ALA A 44 -13.33 -7.26 21.12
N GLU A 45 -13.75 -7.79 22.28
CA GLU A 45 -15.12 -8.21 22.51
C GLU A 45 -16.09 -7.03 22.54
N GLU A 46 -15.70 -5.92 23.20
CA GLU A 46 -16.50 -4.70 23.29
C GLU A 46 -16.69 -4.07 21.93
N TYR A 47 -15.58 -3.90 21.20
CA TYR A 47 -15.63 -3.37 19.85
C TYR A 47 -16.43 -4.27 18.90
N GLY A 48 -16.19 -5.58 18.94
CA GLY A 48 -16.90 -6.53 18.09
C GLY A 48 -18.41 -6.50 18.24
N TRP A 49 -18.92 -6.30 19.48
CA TRP A 49 -20.34 -6.08 19.72
C TRP A 49 -20.85 -4.76 19.15
N ASP A 50 -20.16 -3.67 19.44
CA ASP A 50 -20.55 -2.34 18.95
C ASP A 50 -20.54 -2.30 17.41
N ALA A 51 -19.51 -2.86 16.78
CA ALA A 51 -19.39 -2.92 15.32
C ALA A 51 -20.51 -3.76 14.68
N ALA A 52 -20.87 -4.90 15.28
CA ALA A 52 -21.97 -5.73 14.79
C ALA A 52 -23.32 -5.01 14.87
N GLU A 53 -23.61 -4.29 15.95
CA GLU A 53 -24.84 -3.53 16.09
C GLU A 53 -24.86 -2.29 15.18
N ALA A 54 -23.72 -1.59 15.04
CA ALA A 54 -23.59 -0.49 14.10
C ALA A 54 -23.83 -0.97 12.65
N ALA A 55 -23.23 -2.09 12.26
CA ALA A 55 -23.42 -2.69 10.94
C ALA A 55 -24.90 -3.01 10.65
N LYS A 56 -25.61 -3.61 11.60
CA LYS A 56 -27.06 -3.86 11.47
C LYS A 56 -27.86 -2.58 11.30
N ALA A 57 -27.57 -1.54 12.09
CA ALA A 57 -28.25 -0.25 12.00
C ALA A 57 -28.00 0.43 10.65
N MET A 58 -26.74 0.44 10.17
CA MET A 58 -26.36 1.05 8.90
C MET A 58 -27.02 0.33 7.72
N ARG A 59 -27.00 -1.00 7.69
CA ARG A 59 -27.61 -1.80 6.60
C ARG A 59 -29.14 -1.76 6.59
N ARG A 60 -29.79 -1.46 7.70
CA ARG A 60 -31.24 -1.18 7.71
C ARG A 60 -31.60 0.09 6.94
N ILE A 61 -30.68 1.05 6.90
CA ILE A 61 -30.87 2.31 6.17
C ILE A 61 -30.47 2.15 4.71
N ASP A 62 -29.31 1.54 4.47
CA ASP A 62 -28.81 1.24 3.14
C ASP A 62 -28.24 -0.19 3.08
N PRO A 63 -29.01 -1.15 2.52
CA PRO A 63 -28.58 -2.54 2.46
C PRO A 63 -27.45 -2.80 1.44
N LYS A 64 -27.06 -1.79 0.62
CA LYS A 64 -26.05 -1.93 -0.43
C LYS A 64 -24.67 -1.44 -0.01
N ILE A 65 -24.52 -0.89 1.18
CA ILE A 65 -23.22 -0.45 1.68
C ILE A 65 -22.31 -1.64 1.99
N GLU A 66 -21.05 -1.43 1.82
CA GLU A 66 -19.99 -2.34 2.24
C GLU A 66 -19.32 -1.80 3.50
N LEU A 67 -19.01 -2.69 4.44
CA LEU A 67 -18.54 -2.31 5.77
C LEU A 67 -17.18 -2.90 6.06
N VAL A 68 -16.30 -2.06 6.60
CA VAL A 68 -14.95 -2.43 7.06
C VAL A 68 -14.95 -2.45 8.58
N ALA A 69 -14.68 -3.61 9.18
CA ALA A 69 -14.43 -3.72 10.61
C ALA A 69 -12.97 -3.41 10.92
N VAL A 70 -12.69 -2.87 12.10
CA VAL A 70 -11.31 -2.57 12.53
C VAL A 70 -10.57 -3.87 12.87
N GLY A 71 -9.47 -4.09 12.16
CA GLY A 71 -8.49 -5.13 12.48
C GLY A 71 -7.41 -4.63 13.45
N SER A 72 -6.39 -5.44 13.69
CA SER A 72 -5.24 -5.04 14.50
C SER A 72 -4.51 -3.85 13.90
N SER A 73 -4.32 -2.79 14.70
CA SER A 73 -3.69 -1.55 14.25
C SER A 73 -2.16 -1.63 14.11
N GLY A 74 -1.56 -2.70 14.62
CA GLY A 74 -0.12 -2.90 14.50
C GLY A 74 0.36 -4.23 15.06
N THR A 75 1.42 -4.75 14.47
CA THR A 75 2.02 -6.05 14.84
C THR A 75 2.72 -6.04 16.20
N GLN A 76 3.02 -4.86 16.76
CA GLN A 76 3.67 -4.68 18.05
C GLN A 76 2.70 -4.79 19.25
N LEU A 77 1.39 -4.80 19.00
CA LEU A 77 0.41 -4.89 20.08
C LEU A 77 0.29 -6.31 20.61
N ASP A 78 0.21 -6.46 21.93
CA ASP A 78 0.03 -7.77 22.59
C ASP A 78 -1.26 -8.49 22.13
N THR A 79 -2.21 -7.74 21.58
CA THR A 79 -3.48 -8.24 21.06
C THR A 79 -3.44 -8.62 19.59
N TYR A 80 -2.30 -8.47 18.91
CA TYR A 80 -2.14 -8.77 17.49
C TYR A 80 -2.67 -10.18 17.14
N LEU A 81 -3.44 -10.29 16.08
CA LEU A 81 -4.19 -11.44 15.58
C LEU A 81 -5.28 -11.98 16.52
N GLU A 82 -5.11 -11.92 17.83
CA GLU A 82 -6.19 -12.27 18.76
C GLU A 82 -7.34 -11.25 18.66
N TRP A 83 -7.02 -9.97 18.50
CA TRP A 83 -7.99 -8.94 18.17
C TRP A 83 -8.78 -9.31 16.92
N ASP A 84 -8.07 -9.60 15.82
CA ASP A 84 -8.69 -9.93 14.54
C ASP A 84 -9.64 -11.13 14.66
N ARG A 85 -9.18 -12.20 15.32
CA ARG A 85 -9.97 -13.40 15.56
C ARG A 85 -11.27 -13.09 16.31
N VAL A 86 -11.19 -12.37 17.42
CA VAL A 86 -12.34 -12.08 18.29
C VAL A 86 -13.33 -11.16 17.58
N VAL A 87 -12.84 -10.11 16.92
CA VAL A 87 -13.68 -9.18 16.15
C VAL A 87 -14.37 -9.92 15.01
N LEU A 88 -13.62 -10.69 14.20
CA LEU A 88 -14.17 -11.46 13.08
C LEU A 88 -15.26 -12.44 13.53
N GLU A 89 -15.13 -13.11 14.67
CA GLU A 89 -16.19 -13.99 15.18
C GLU A 89 -17.53 -13.25 15.38
N ARG A 90 -17.52 -11.95 15.65
CA ARG A 90 -18.71 -11.10 15.84
C ARG A 90 -19.25 -10.52 14.55
N VAL A 91 -18.37 -10.02 13.70
CA VAL A 91 -18.75 -9.20 12.54
C VAL A 91 -18.74 -9.95 11.21
N TYR A 92 -18.31 -11.22 11.16
CA TYR A 92 -18.09 -11.97 9.92
C TYR A 92 -19.28 -11.94 8.97
N ASP A 93 -20.50 -12.04 9.53
CA ASP A 93 -21.74 -12.08 8.76
C ASP A 93 -22.24 -10.68 8.36
N SER A 94 -21.77 -9.63 9.02
CA SER A 94 -22.26 -8.26 8.89
C SER A 94 -21.30 -7.28 8.23
N CYS A 95 -19.99 -7.55 8.20
CA CYS A 95 -18.99 -6.73 7.52
C CYS A 95 -18.39 -7.47 6.32
N ASP A 96 -17.86 -6.75 5.37
CA ASP A 96 -17.31 -7.29 4.11
C ASP A 96 -15.79 -7.35 4.13
N TYR A 97 -15.18 -6.47 4.93
CA TYR A 97 -13.75 -6.31 5.07
C TYR A 97 -13.33 -6.24 6.54
N ILE A 98 -12.07 -6.60 6.77
CA ILE A 98 -11.34 -6.23 7.99
C ILE A 98 -10.22 -5.27 7.60
N SER A 99 -9.99 -4.22 8.41
CA SER A 99 -8.91 -3.27 8.13
C SER A 99 -7.54 -3.84 8.52
N LEU A 100 -6.52 -3.35 7.86
CA LEU A 100 -5.11 -3.62 8.14
C LEU A 100 -4.35 -2.31 8.02
N HIS A 101 -3.56 -1.96 9.04
CA HIS A 101 -2.69 -0.79 9.01
C HIS A 101 -1.23 -1.22 9.05
N ARG A 102 -0.39 -0.58 8.22
CA ARG A 102 1.04 -0.83 8.24
C ARG A 102 1.87 0.37 7.80
N TYR A 103 2.65 0.90 8.71
CA TYR A 103 3.65 1.92 8.45
C TYR A 103 5.05 1.30 8.52
N MET A 104 5.63 1.01 7.35
CA MET A 104 6.98 0.43 7.25
C MET A 104 8.03 1.48 7.59
N GLY A 105 9.02 1.14 8.42
CA GLY A 105 10.07 2.05 8.86
C GLY A 105 9.71 2.92 10.06
N MET A 106 8.49 2.82 10.58
CA MET A 106 8.10 3.52 11.81
C MET A 106 8.68 2.83 13.04
N PRO A 107 9.54 3.51 13.84
CA PRO A 107 10.24 2.87 14.94
C PRO A 107 9.32 2.16 15.95
N ALA A 108 8.22 2.80 16.32
CA ALA A 108 7.28 2.24 17.28
C ALA A 108 6.66 0.90 16.82
N ILE A 109 6.54 0.68 15.52
CA ILE A 109 5.98 -0.54 14.93
C ILE A 109 7.05 -1.60 14.69
N ASP A 110 8.25 -1.17 14.33
CA ASP A 110 9.35 -2.07 13.95
C ASP A 110 10.35 -2.31 15.09
N GLU A 111 10.16 -1.70 16.28
CA GLU A 111 11.04 -1.87 17.45
C GLU A 111 11.13 -3.32 17.95
N LEU A 112 10.07 -4.11 17.81
CA LEU A 112 10.08 -5.53 18.16
C LEU A 112 10.93 -6.40 17.24
N SER A 113 11.48 -5.79 16.19
CA SER A 113 12.26 -6.46 15.18
C SER A 113 13.65 -5.84 15.09
N THR A 114 14.66 -6.69 15.14
CA THR A 114 16.04 -6.25 14.90
C THR A 114 16.23 -5.93 13.44
N TYR A 115 16.47 -4.66 13.10
CA TYR A 115 16.96 -4.21 11.81
C TYR A 115 17.82 -2.96 11.98
N ASP A 116 18.81 -2.77 11.14
CA ASP A 116 19.60 -1.55 11.13
C ASP A 116 19.03 -0.55 10.10
N ARG A 117 18.42 0.52 10.58
CA ARG A 117 17.87 1.59 9.73
C ARG A 117 18.90 2.26 8.83
N ARG A 118 20.19 2.13 9.11
CA ARG A 118 21.28 2.69 8.30
C ARG A 118 21.65 1.79 7.15
N ASP A 119 21.45 0.48 7.30
CA ASP A 119 21.63 -0.48 6.24
C ASP A 119 20.44 -0.43 5.29
N THR A 120 20.72 -0.21 4.00
CA THR A 120 19.67 -0.10 2.98
C THR A 120 18.95 -1.43 2.77
N GLY A 121 19.67 -2.53 2.80
CA GLY A 121 19.12 -3.87 2.62
C GLY A 121 18.13 -4.20 3.74
N ASP A 122 18.52 -4.00 5.01
CA ASP A 122 17.64 -4.17 6.18
C ASP A 122 16.39 -3.31 6.09
N TYR A 123 16.55 -2.06 5.66
CA TYR A 123 15.44 -1.14 5.52
C TYR A 123 14.45 -1.58 4.42
N LEU A 124 14.94 -2.06 3.29
CA LEU A 124 14.10 -2.55 2.20
C LEU A 124 13.39 -3.87 2.57
N GLU A 125 14.00 -4.70 3.45
CA GLU A 125 13.37 -5.93 3.93
C GLU A 125 12.14 -5.72 4.84
N LEU A 126 11.85 -4.50 5.25
CA LEU A 126 10.61 -4.18 5.95
C LEU A 126 9.35 -4.49 5.09
N ALA A 127 9.49 -4.52 3.76
CA ALA A 127 8.41 -4.93 2.87
C ALA A 127 8.03 -6.41 3.06
N SER A 128 8.98 -7.29 3.36
CA SER A 128 8.70 -8.70 3.65
C SER A 128 7.87 -8.89 4.93
N ARG A 129 7.94 -7.93 5.84
CA ARG A 129 7.10 -7.90 7.05
C ARG A 129 5.67 -7.48 6.76
N LEU A 130 5.45 -6.55 5.82
CA LEU A 130 4.11 -6.25 5.30
C LEU A 130 3.50 -7.49 4.64
N GLU A 131 4.27 -8.18 3.80
CA GLU A 131 3.86 -9.44 3.16
C GLU A 131 3.37 -10.46 4.20
N ARG A 132 4.17 -10.67 5.25
CA ARG A 132 3.83 -11.60 6.36
C ARG A 132 2.58 -11.13 7.11
N ASN A 133 2.48 -9.83 7.41
CA ASN A 133 1.32 -9.27 8.10
C ASN A 133 0.02 -9.48 7.29
N ILE A 134 0.07 -9.31 5.97
CA ILE A 134 -1.06 -9.63 5.08
C ILE A 134 -1.44 -11.12 5.20
N GLN A 135 -0.46 -12.02 5.14
CA GLN A 135 -0.69 -13.47 5.24
C GLN A 135 -1.26 -13.87 6.61
N ASP A 136 -0.80 -13.27 7.68
CA ASP A 136 -1.28 -13.51 9.05
C ASP A 136 -2.75 -13.13 9.19
N VAL A 137 -3.15 -11.95 8.69
CA VAL A 137 -4.55 -11.49 8.73
C VAL A 137 -5.45 -12.35 7.81
N ILE A 138 -4.93 -12.78 6.65
CA ILE A 138 -5.62 -13.75 5.79
C ILE A 138 -5.89 -15.03 6.56
N ALA A 139 -4.89 -15.57 7.27
CA ALA A 139 -5.03 -16.79 8.06
C ALA A 139 -6.07 -16.64 9.19
N ALA A 140 -6.13 -15.48 9.86
CA ALA A 140 -7.16 -15.18 10.86
C ALA A 140 -8.57 -15.17 10.23
N CYS A 141 -8.73 -14.55 9.06
CA CYS A 141 -9.99 -14.55 8.32
C CYS A 141 -10.43 -15.98 7.96
N ASP A 142 -9.52 -16.79 7.44
CA ASP A 142 -9.82 -18.15 6.99
C ASP A 142 -10.07 -19.11 8.17
N TYR A 143 -9.39 -18.91 9.31
CA TYR A 143 -9.68 -19.61 10.54
C TYR A 143 -11.13 -19.37 11.00
N VAL A 144 -11.57 -18.11 11.04
CA VAL A 144 -12.94 -17.77 11.45
C VAL A 144 -13.96 -18.27 10.42
N LYS A 145 -13.66 -18.16 9.11
CA LYS A 145 -14.46 -18.74 8.04
C LYS A 145 -14.73 -20.23 8.28
N GLY A 146 -13.66 -20.99 8.56
CA GLY A 146 -13.75 -22.42 8.83
C GLY A 146 -14.59 -22.74 10.07
N ARG A 147 -14.38 -22.01 11.16
CA ARG A 147 -15.16 -22.18 12.41
C ARG A 147 -16.65 -21.91 12.24
N LYS A 148 -17.00 -20.94 11.39
CA LYS A 148 -18.38 -20.54 11.12
C LYS A 148 -19.04 -21.39 10.02
N HIS A 149 -18.29 -22.28 9.37
CA HIS A 149 -18.72 -23.02 8.18
C HIS A 149 -19.33 -22.09 7.12
N SER A 150 -18.70 -20.94 6.91
CA SER A 150 -19.19 -19.90 6.01
C SER A 150 -18.58 -20.04 4.61
N ASP A 151 -19.40 -19.83 3.57
CA ASP A 151 -18.91 -19.73 2.18
C ASP A 151 -18.40 -18.31 1.86
N LYS A 152 -18.70 -17.34 2.70
CA LYS A 152 -18.27 -15.95 2.52
C LYS A 152 -16.75 -15.83 2.66
N THR A 153 -16.15 -15.01 1.81
CA THR A 153 -14.76 -14.57 1.96
C THR A 153 -14.73 -13.20 2.63
N MET A 154 -14.00 -13.08 3.73
CA MET A 154 -13.67 -11.80 4.32
C MET A 154 -12.48 -11.23 3.56
N TYR A 155 -12.65 -10.03 3.00
CA TYR A 155 -11.59 -9.32 2.30
C TYR A 155 -10.84 -8.40 3.25
N ILE A 156 -9.69 -7.91 2.82
CA ILE A 156 -8.86 -6.96 3.55
C ILE A 156 -9.01 -5.57 2.93
N SER A 157 -9.21 -4.58 3.80
CA SER A 157 -9.01 -3.17 3.52
C SER A 157 -7.67 -2.75 4.15
N LEU A 158 -6.64 -2.61 3.33
CA LEU A 158 -5.37 -2.01 3.76
C LEU A 158 -5.55 -0.49 3.67
N ASP A 159 -6.30 0.07 4.61
CA ASP A 159 -6.81 1.44 4.54
C ASP A 159 -5.90 2.49 5.17
N GLU A 160 -4.83 2.05 5.85
CA GLU A 160 -3.68 2.90 6.17
C GLU A 160 -2.37 2.14 5.94
N TYR A 161 -1.57 2.62 5.00
CA TYR A 161 -0.20 2.13 4.84
C TYR A 161 0.70 3.21 4.26
N ASN A 162 1.97 3.15 4.61
CA ASN A 162 3.02 3.98 4.03
C ASN A 162 4.41 3.40 4.32
N ALA A 163 5.41 3.93 3.61
CA ALA A 163 6.81 3.83 4.00
C ALA A 163 7.22 5.17 4.64
N VAL A 164 7.78 5.11 5.84
CA VAL A 164 8.10 6.30 6.63
C VAL A 164 9.61 6.52 6.65
N ASP A 165 10.01 7.71 6.23
CA ASP A 165 11.42 8.13 6.27
C ASP A 165 11.72 8.82 7.60
N ILE A 166 12.22 8.05 8.56
CA ILE A 166 12.63 8.56 9.87
C ILE A 166 14.14 8.67 9.89
N GLY A 167 14.64 9.84 9.50
CA GLY A 167 16.04 10.23 9.72
C GLY A 167 16.22 11.03 11.01
N PRO A 168 17.46 11.32 11.41
CA PRO A 168 17.75 12.20 12.55
C PRO A 168 17.03 13.56 12.46
N GLU A 169 16.85 14.07 11.25
CA GLU A 169 16.14 15.33 10.97
C GLU A 169 14.65 15.30 11.34
N ALA A 170 14.04 14.11 11.39
CA ALA A 170 12.64 13.98 11.76
C ALA A 170 12.39 14.21 13.24
N ASP A 171 13.30 13.75 14.09
CA ASP A 171 13.22 13.95 15.55
C ASP A 171 13.42 15.42 15.92
N ASP A 172 14.27 16.13 15.20
CA ASP A 172 14.52 17.56 15.41
C ASP A 172 13.31 18.39 14.95
N PHE A 173 12.69 18.03 13.82
CA PHE A 173 11.48 18.69 13.33
C PHE A 173 10.30 18.59 14.33
N LEU A 174 10.07 17.42 14.94
CA LEU A 174 9.00 17.24 15.92
C LEU A 174 9.25 18.04 17.22
N LYS A 175 10.52 18.32 17.54
CA LYS A 175 10.91 19.15 18.69
C LYS A 175 10.70 20.66 18.45
N GLU A 176 10.73 21.09 17.18
CA GLU A 176 10.58 22.50 16.78
C GLU A 176 9.13 22.93 16.60
N CYS A 177 8.18 21.96 16.51
CA CYS A 177 6.76 22.29 16.35
C CYS A 177 6.11 22.70 17.67
N ASP A 178 5.46 23.86 17.70
CA ASP A 178 4.59 24.26 18.81
C ASP A 178 3.26 23.44 18.71
N PRO A 179 2.97 22.52 19.65
CA PRO A 179 1.77 21.70 19.59
C PRO A 179 0.47 22.52 19.80
N TRP A 180 0.60 23.79 20.17
CA TRP A 180 -0.54 24.69 20.40
C TRP A 180 -0.77 25.67 19.24
N GLU A 181 0.03 25.59 18.20
CA GLU A 181 -0.17 26.40 16.99
C GLU A 181 -1.46 25.98 16.26
N VAL A 182 -2.16 26.96 15.71
CA VAL A 182 -3.33 26.68 14.84
C VAL A 182 -2.84 26.12 13.50
N GLY A 183 -3.12 24.86 13.26
CA GLY A 183 -2.60 24.12 12.10
C GLY A 183 -1.11 23.83 12.26
N PRO A 184 -0.71 23.04 13.29
CA PRO A 184 0.68 22.73 13.52
C PRO A 184 1.32 22.13 12.28
N CYS A 185 2.59 22.47 12.07
CA CYS A 185 3.34 22.04 10.91
C CYS A 185 3.42 20.50 10.87
N THR A 186 2.87 19.90 9.83
CA THR A 186 3.12 18.50 9.52
C THR A 186 4.46 18.37 8.81
N ARG A 187 5.11 17.20 8.92
CA ARG A 187 6.37 16.91 8.26
C ARG A 187 6.31 17.27 6.77
N ARG A 188 7.27 18.07 6.29
CA ARG A 188 7.27 18.60 4.90
C ARG A 188 8.56 18.30 4.14
N THR A 189 9.36 17.37 4.62
CA THR A 189 10.66 17.06 4.01
C THR A 189 10.56 16.17 2.76
N GLY A 190 9.40 15.57 2.54
CA GLY A 190 9.23 14.54 1.51
C GLY A 190 9.97 13.25 1.85
N ILE A 191 9.77 12.23 1.04
CA ILE A 191 10.42 10.93 1.20
C ILE A 191 11.63 10.80 0.28
N SER A 192 12.66 10.07 0.74
CA SER A 192 13.87 9.79 -0.05
C SER A 192 13.61 8.73 -1.14
N MET A 193 14.57 8.59 -2.08
CA MET A 193 14.52 7.49 -3.05
C MET A 193 14.54 6.14 -2.35
N ARG A 194 15.32 5.98 -1.27
CA ARG A 194 15.34 4.76 -0.47
C ARG A 194 13.95 4.41 0.09
N THR A 195 13.25 5.40 0.63
CA THR A 195 11.87 5.22 1.14
C THR A 195 10.87 5.00 0.01
N THR A 196 11.10 5.63 -1.14
CA THR A 196 10.32 5.37 -2.36
C THR A 196 10.42 3.90 -2.79
N LEU A 197 11.61 3.30 -2.74
CA LEU A 197 11.80 1.88 -3.03
C LEU A 197 11.07 0.97 -2.03
N LEU A 198 11.17 1.27 -0.74
CA LEU A 198 10.42 0.53 0.29
C LEU A 198 8.91 0.59 0.05
N PHE A 199 8.39 1.79 -0.26
CA PHE A 199 6.98 1.95 -0.65
C PHE A 199 6.65 1.08 -1.87
N GLY A 200 7.52 1.07 -2.87
CA GLY A 200 7.36 0.28 -4.08
C GLY A 200 7.34 -1.23 -3.85
N LEU A 201 8.19 -1.72 -2.97
CA LEU A 201 8.18 -3.13 -2.56
C LEU A 201 6.88 -3.47 -1.80
N GLY A 202 6.40 -2.57 -0.95
CA GLY A 202 5.10 -2.71 -0.31
C GLY A 202 3.95 -2.79 -1.33
N MET A 203 4.03 -2.01 -2.43
CA MET A 203 3.05 -2.11 -3.52
C MET A 203 3.10 -3.46 -4.24
N LEU A 204 4.28 -4.08 -4.40
CA LEU A 204 4.37 -5.44 -4.95
C LEU A 204 3.70 -6.47 -4.04
N ALA A 205 3.90 -6.36 -2.71
CA ALA A 205 3.22 -7.22 -1.74
C ALA A 205 1.68 -7.08 -1.85
N ILE A 206 1.17 -5.84 -1.97
CA ILE A 206 -0.26 -5.60 -2.16
C ILE A 206 -0.75 -6.22 -3.47
N LEU A 207 -0.04 -6.04 -4.57
CA LEU A 207 -0.42 -6.60 -5.87
C LEU A 207 -0.47 -8.13 -5.85
N ARG A 208 0.45 -8.81 -5.19
CA ARG A 208 0.44 -10.28 -5.04
C ARG A 208 -0.80 -10.82 -4.34
N HIS A 209 -1.39 -10.03 -3.44
CA HIS A 209 -2.54 -10.43 -2.62
C HIS A 209 -3.87 -9.79 -3.03
N THR A 210 -4.02 -9.36 -4.28
CA THR A 210 -5.26 -8.73 -4.77
C THR A 210 -6.47 -9.67 -4.83
N ASP A 211 -6.28 -10.96 -4.69
CA ASP A 211 -7.34 -11.93 -4.43
C ASP A 211 -8.01 -11.70 -3.07
N ARG A 212 -7.28 -11.18 -2.07
CA ARG A 212 -7.76 -10.93 -0.71
C ARG A 212 -7.82 -9.43 -0.35
N ILE A 213 -6.89 -8.60 -0.84
CA ILE A 213 -6.90 -7.14 -0.66
C ILE A 213 -7.73 -6.52 -1.76
N ARG A 214 -8.84 -5.85 -1.40
CA ARG A 214 -9.73 -5.17 -2.35
C ARG A 214 -9.65 -3.65 -2.27
N ILE A 215 -9.15 -3.14 -1.15
CA ILE A 215 -8.99 -1.72 -0.86
C ILE A 215 -7.57 -1.52 -0.37
N ALA A 216 -6.88 -0.52 -0.94
CA ALA A 216 -5.56 -0.08 -0.48
C ALA A 216 -5.50 1.45 -0.55
N CYS A 217 -5.37 2.11 0.61
CA CYS A 217 -5.35 3.55 0.74
C CYS A 217 -4.06 4.00 1.41
N GLN A 218 -3.20 4.68 0.65
CA GLN A 218 -1.99 5.26 1.21
C GLN A 218 -2.35 6.41 2.17
N SER A 219 -1.81 6.40 3.37
CA SER A 219 -1.98 7.43 4.40
C SER A 219 -0.73 8.30 4.50
N ILE A 220 -0.85 9.58 4.40
CA ILE A 220 -1.94 10.47 4.02
C ILE A 220 -1.67 11.03 2.62
N LEU A 221 -2.67 11.63 1.97
CA LEU A 221 -2.52 12.09 0.58
C LEU A 221 -1.63 13.33 0.46
N ILE A 222 -1.80 14.29 1.35
CA ILE A 222 -1.16 15.63 1.26
C ILE A 222 -0.31 15.89 2.49
N ASN A 223 0.94 16.28 2.28
CA ASN A 223 1.96 16.56 3.28
C ASN A 223 2.29 15.36 4.19
N GLY A 224 3.05 15.57 5.25
CA GLY A 224 3.61 14.45 5.98
C GLY A 224 4.51 13.59 5.08
N ASP A 225 4.28 12.29 5.05
CA ASP A 225 4.89 11.35 4.12
C ASP A 225 3.95 11.05 2.92
N GLY A 226 3.06 12.00 2.60
CA GLY A 226 2.05 11.88 1.54
C GLY A 226 2.63 11.93 0.13
N MET A 227 1.80 11.55 -0.85
CA MET A 227 2.21 11.56 -2.27
C MET A 227 2.33 12.97 -2.83
N VAL A 228 1.54 13.91 -2.33
CA VAL A 228 1.50 15.31 -2.76
C VAL A 228 1.99 16.19 -1.63
N MET A 229 2.93 17.04 -1.94
CA MET A 229 3.49 18.01 -1.01
C MET A 229 3.09 19.41 -1.42
N CYS A 230 2.77 20.27 -0.47
CA CYS A 230 2.50 21.69 -0.70
C CYS A 230 2.92 22.51 0.52
N SER A 231 3.18 23.79 0.27
CA SER A 231 3.50 24.79 1.27
C SER A 231 2.66 26.03 1.02
N PRO A 232 2.33 26.86 2.03
CA PRO A 232 1.55 28.09 1.84
C PRO A 232 2.18 29.07 0.86
N ASP A 233 3.51 29.10 0.81
CA ASP A 233 4.29 30.09 0.04
C ASP A 233 4.95 29.46 -1.21
N GLU A 234 4.72 28.19 -1.50
CA GLU A 234 5.39 27.47 -2.57
C GLU A 234 4.39 26.66 -3.40
N ASP A 235 4.81 26.33 -4.62
CA ASP A 235 4.05 25.42 -5.47
C ASP A 235 3.96 24.00 -4.88
N ALA A 236 2.93 23.27 -5.27
CA ALA A 236 2.83 21.84 -5.00
C ALA A 236 3.83 21.03 -5.84
N TRP A 237 4.27 19.89 -5.29
CA TRP A 237 5.10 18.89 -5.96
C TRP A 237 4.68 17.50 -5.53
N VAL A 238 5.21 16.46 -6.18
CA VAL A 238 4.93 15.07 -5.84
C VAL A 238 6.16 14.37 -5.28
N ASN A 239 5.95 13.45 -4.36
CA ASN A 239 6.99 12.55 -3.84
C ASN A 239 7.23 11.34 -4.78
N GLY A 240 8.30 10.60 -4.55
CA GLY A 240 8.61 9.39 -5.29
C GLY A 240 7.49 8.34 -5.24
N SER A 241 6.81 8.19 -4.09
CA SER A 241 5.66 7.29 -3.91
C SER A 241 4.51 7.57 -4.89
N TRP A 242 4.30 8.82 -5.30
CA TRP A 242 3.28 9.16 -6.29
C TRP A 242 3.55 8.50 -7.64
N HIS A 243 4.80 8.49 -8.09
CA HIS A 243 5.18 7.86 -9.36
C HIS A 243 4.84 6.37 -9.34
N ILE A 244 5.21 5.67 -8.28
CA ILE A 244 4.94 4.25 -8.10
C ILE A 244 3.44 3.97 -8.02
N PHE A 245 2.73 4.69 -7.14
CA PHE A 245 1.28 4.50 -6.97
C PHE A 245 0.53 4.76 -8.28
N ARG A 246 0.90 5.82 -9.01
CA ARG A 246 0.33 6.12 -10.32
C ARG A 246 0.54 4.98 -11.31
N LEU A 247 1.74 4.41 -11.39
CA LEU A 247 2.04 3.30 -12.30
C LEU A 247 1.31 2.02 -11.90
N CYS A 248 1.25 1.69 -10.62
CA CYS A 248 0.42 0.57 -10.12
C CYS A 248 -1.07 0.79 -10.42
N SER A 249 -1.57 2.01 -10.26
CA SER A 249 -2.97 2.33 -10.56
C SER A 249 -3.31 2.22 -12.05
N LEU A 250 -2.37 2.51 -12.93
CA LEU A 250 -2.55 2.42 -14.38
C LEU A 250 -2.39 0.99 -14.90
N TYR A 251 -1.39 0.28 -14.43
CA TYR A 251 -0.93 -0.98 -15.02
C TYR A 251 -1.13 -2.21 -14.13
N GLY A 252 -1.47 -2.02 -12.86
CA GLY A 252 -1.74 -3.12 -11.92
C GLY A 252 -3.18 -3.68 -11.97
N ARG A 253 -3.97 -3.36 -13.01
CA ARG A 253 -5.39 -3.75 -13.12
C ARG A 253 -5.57 -4.90 -14.09
N GLY A 254 -5.32 -6.11 -13.62
CA GLY A 254 -5.44 -7.30 -14.44
C GLY A 254 -5.43 -8.55 -13.56
N LYS A 255 -5.02 -9.65 -14.13
CA LYS A 255 -4.80 -10.90 -13.39
C LYS A 255 -3.35 -10.99 -12.97
N VAL A 256 -3.12 -11.15 -11.69
CA VAL A 256 -1.79 -11.48 -11.17
C VAL A 256 -1.42 -12.89 -11.62
N LEU A 257 -0.28 -13.02 -12.28
CA LEU A 257 0.25 -14.31 -12.69
C LEU A 257 1.14 -14.90 -11.60
N GLU A 258 1.07 -16.19 -11.43
CA GLU A 258 2.04 -16.92 -10.62
C GLU A 258 3.41 -16.85 -11.29
N THR A 259 4.42 -16.44 -10.53
CA THR A 259 5.79 -16.28 -11.02
C THR A 259 6.76 -17.05 -10.14
N VAL A 260 7.74 -17.69 -10.78
CA VAL A 260 8.92 -18.26 -10.10
C VAL A 260 10.06 -17.30 -10.32
N GLN A 261 10.65 -16.80 -9.24
CA GLN A 261 11.73 -15.83 -9.28
C GLN A 261 13.03 -16.45 -8.81
N GLU A 262 14.08 -16.25 -9.61
CA GLU A 262 15.47 -16.55 -9.26
C GLU A 262 16.28 -15.26 -9.32
N SER A 263 17.11 -15.02 -8.34
CA SER A 263 18.01 -13.86 -8.31
C SER A 263 19.22 -14.17 -7.43
N ASP A 264 20.28 -13.40 -7.60
CA ASP A 264 21.35 -13.34 -6.63
C ASP A 264 20.80 -13.03 -5.25
N ARG A 265 21.52 -13.46 -4.23
CA ARG A 265 21.14 -13.28 -2.84
C ARG A 265 22.31 -12.68 -2.07
N TYR A 266 21.99 -11.86 -1.09
CA TYR A 266 22.99 -11.18 -0.28
C TYR A 266 22.59 -11.13 1.20
N ASP A 267 23.56 -10.87 2.06
CA ASP A 267 23.34 -10.64 3.47
C ASP A 267 23.29 -9.14 3.76
N THR A 268 22.33 -8.73 4.55
CA THR A 268 22.25 -7.38 5.11
C THR A 268 22.86 -7.35 6.51
N ALA A 269 22.79 -6.23 7.21
CA ALA A 269 23.29 -6.13 8.58
C ALA A 269 22.63 -7.14 9.55
N THR A 270 21.33 -7.38 9.40
CA THR A 270 20.57 -8.27 10.29
C THR A 270 19.83 -9.41 9.60
N CYS A 271 19.60 -9.33 8.30
CA CYS A 271 18.93 -10.37 7.52
C CYS A 271 19.94 -11.20 6.71
N LYS A 272 19.65 -12.48 6.52
CA LYS A 272 20.45 -13.40 5.73
C LYS A 272 19.69 -13.85 4.50
N ASP A 273 20.47 -14.12 3.43
CA ASP A 273 19.91 -14.73 2.23
C ASP A 273 18.75 -13.93 1.60
N VAL A 274 18.94 -12.60 1.50
CA VAL A 274 17.95 -11.68 0.94
C VAL A 274 18.02 -11.71 -0.59
N ALA A 275 16.87 -11.81 -1.26
CA ALA A 275 16.83 -11.76 -2.72
C ALA A 275 17.16 -10.36 -3.25
N ALA A 276 18.01 -10.27 -4.27
CA ALA A 276 18.40 -9.01 -4.92
C ALA A 276 17.28 -8.37 -5.76
N LEU A 277 16.33 -9.19 -6.20
CA LEU A 277 15.18 -8.82 -7.03
C LEU A 277 13.88 -9.07 -6.28
N ASP A 278 12.86 -8.27 -6.55
CA ASP A 278 11.45 -8.58 -6.26
C ASP A 278 10.60 -8.20 -7.46
N SER A 279 9.56 -9.00 -7.80
CA SER A 279 8.75 -8.77 -8.99
C SER A 279 7.34 -9.31 -8.89
N VAL A 280 6.43 -8.71 -9.66
CA VAL A 280 5.03 -9.17 -9.85
C VAL A 280 4.68 -8.97 -11.32
N CYS A 281 3.95 -9.91 -11.90
CA CYS A 281 3.46 -9.84 -13.28
C CYS A 281 1.94 -9.76 -13.31
N ILE A 282 1.41 -8.81 -14.10
CA ILE A 282 -0.02 -8.60 -14.31
C ILE A 282 -0.34 -8.84 -15.79
N TYR A 283 -1.36 -9.64 -16.04
CA TYR A 283 -1.87 -9.90 -17.38
C TYR A 283 -3.22 -9.25 -17.62
N HIS A 284 -3.35 -8.52 -18.69
CA HIS A 284 -4.57 -7.87 -19.16
C HIS A 284 -5.19 -8.69 -20.29
N GLU A 285 -6.22 -9.46 -19.98
CA GLU A 285 -6.84 -10.38 -20.95
C GLU A 285 -7.46 -9.67 -22.17
N ASP A 286 -8.00 -8.47 -21.97
CA ASP A 286 -8.67 -7.70 -23.01
C ASP A 286 -7.67 -7.10 -24.02
N THR A 287 -6.54 -6.61 -23.55
CA THR A 287 -5.51 -5.95 -24.37
C THR A 287 -4.37 -6.87 -24.77
N LYS A 288 -4.27 -8.06 -24.14
CA LYS A 288 -3.15 -9.00 -24.27
C LYS A 288 -1.80 -8.41 -23.85
N GLU A 289 -1.83 -7.53 -22.87
CA GLU A 289 -0.65 -6.89 -22.32
C GLU A 289 -0.18 -7.63 -21.07
N LEU A 290 1.14 -7.69 -20.90
CA LEU A 290 1.83 -8.10 -19.68
C LEU A 290 2.55 -6.89 -19.13
N ASP A 291 2.22 -6.52 -17.90
CA ASP A 291 2.91 -5.48 -17.15
C ASP A 291 3.69 -6.12 -16.02
N ILE A 292 5.01 -6.04 -16.09
CA ILE A 292 5.94 -6.68 -15.16
C ILE A 292 6.54 -5.58 -14.28
N PHE A 293 6.20 -5.62 -13.01
CA PHE A 293 6.76 -4.75 -11.99
C PHE A 293 7.98 -5.42 -11.38
N ALA A 294 9.11 -4.72 -11.33
CA ALA A 294 10.36 -5.28 -10.82
C ALA A 294 11.17 -4.24 -10.04
N VAL A 295 11.82 -4.68 -8.97
CA VAL A 295 12.69 -3.83 -8.13
C VAL A 295 14.07 -4.45 -8.05
N ASN A 296 15.08 -3.72 -8.55
CA ASN A 296 16.48 -4.03 -8.27
C ASN A 296 16.85 -3.42 -6.91
N LYS A 297 17.17 -4.27 -5.94
CA LYS A 297 17.52 -3.87 -4.56
C LYS A 297 19.04 -3.72 -4.34
N THR A 298 19.84 -3.69 -5.41
CA THR A 298 21.31 -3.68 -5.34
C THR A 298 21.93 -2.42 -5.94
N GLU A 299 23.22 -2.25 -5.70
CA GLU A 299 24.05 -1.12 -6.20
C GLU A 299 24.53 -1.32 -7.65
N GLU A 300 24.21 -2.47 -8.25
CA GLU A 300 24.70 -2.85 -9.58
C GLU A 300 23.56 -2.88 -10.60
N ASP A 301 23.91 -2.65 -11.87
CA ASP A 301 23.00 -2.95 -12.98
C ASP A 301 22.66 -4.45 -12.97
N MET A 302 21.38 -4.78 -13.13
CA MET A 302 20.89 -6.16 -13.09
C MET A 302 20.38 -6.58 -14.47
N GLU A 303 20.97 -7.62 -15.05
CA GLU A 303 20.38 -8.27 -16.21
C GLU A 303 19.09 -8.98 -15.79
N PHE A 304 17.98 -8.54 -16.35
CA PHE A 304 16.67 -9.07 -16.02
C PHE A 304 16.08 -9.80 -17.21
N THR A 305 15.78 -11.08 -17.00
CA THR A 305 15.17 -11.94 -18.01
C THR A 305 13.89 -12.54 -17.49
N VAL A 306 12.82 -12.42 -18.27
CA VAL A 306 11.53 -13.03 -18.00
C VAL A 306 11.25 -14.10 -19.04
N GLN A 307 10.97 -15.33 -18.58
CA GLN A 307 10.43 -16.41 -19.41
C GLN A 307 8.91 -16.38 -19.32
N ALA A 308 8.28 -15.89 -20.38
CA ALA A 308 6.81 -15.74 -20.45
C ALA A 308 6.21 -16.99 -21.12
N ALA A 309 6.26 -18.11 -20.40
CA ALA A 309 5.78 -19.40 -20.92
C ALA A 309 4.31 -19.34 -21.32
N GLY A 310 3.99 -19.77 -22.54
CA GLY A 310 2.63 -19.75 -23.07
C GLY A 310 2.24 -18.46 -23.81
N PHE A 311 3.09 -17.44 -23.79
CA PHE A 311 2.92 -16.22 -24.58
C PHE A 311 3.80 -16.30 -25.83
N GLN A 312 3.26 -15.84 -26.95
CA GLN A 312 3.97 -15.93 -28.23
C GLN A 312 4.11 -14.55 -28.89
N GLN A 313 5.19 -14.37 -29.66
CA GLN A 313 5.41 -13.14 -30.43
C GLN A 313 5.29 -11.84 -29.60
N LEU A 314 5.96 -11.79 -28.47
CA LEU A 314 5.93 -10.61 -27.60
C LEU A 314 6.55 -9.38 -28.28
N GLN A 315 5.93 -8.24 -28.09
CA GLN A 315 6.38 -6.94 -28.55
C GLN A 315 6.54 -5.99 -27.35
N ALA A 316 7.71 -5.36 -27.24
CA ALA A 316 7.95 -4.32 -26.27
C ALA A 316 7.06 -3.10 -26.55
N LEU A 317 6.44 -2.58 -25.52
CA LEU A 317 5.68 -1.32 -25.54
C LEU A 317 6.51 -0.22 -24.89
N GLU A 318 6.96 -0.43 -23.64
CA GLU A 318 7.59 0.61 -22.85
C GLU A 318 8.33 0.00 -21.64
N HIS A 319 9.46 0.59 -21.26
CA HIS A 319 10.11 0.38 -19.97
C HIS A 319 10.09 1.69 -19.18
N LEU A 320 9.39 1.69 -18.05
CA LEU A 320 9.26 2.83 -17.14
C LEU A 320 10.08 2.55 -15.88
N THR A 321 11.02 3.44 -15.57
CA THR A 321 11.90 3.32 -14.41
C THR A 321 11.68 4.50 -13.48
N VAL A 322 11.40 4.24 -12.20
CA VAL A 322 11.43 5.24 -11.12
C VAL A 322 12.78 5.13 -10.45
N THR A 323 13.57 6.19 -10.52
CA THR A 323 14.95 6.24 -10.03
C THR A 323 15.36 7.66 -9.65
N ALA A 324 16.52 7.77 -9.00
CA ALA A 324 17.21 9.02 -8.69
C ALA A 324 18.73 8.79 -8.78
N GLU A 325 19.52 9.84 -8.72
CA GLU A 325 20.98 9.75 -8.74
C GLU A 325 21.51 9.13 -7.43
N HIS A 326 20.88 9.51 -6.28
CA HIS A 326 21.25 9.01 -4.96
C HIS A 326 20.04 8.53 -4.18
N LEU A 327 20.23 7.55 -3.32
CA LEU A 327 19.18 7.03 -2.42
C LEU A 327 18.64 8.08 -1.44
N SER A 328 19.43 9.09 -1.13
CA SER A 328 19.04 10.22 -0.27
C SER A 328 18.25 11.32 -1.00
N ASP A 329 18.17 11.28 -2.33
CA ASP A 329 17.47 12.29 -3.11
C ASP A 329 15.99 12.36 -2.75
N ARG A 330 15.47 13.58 -2.74
CA ARG A 330 14.06 13.91 -2.42
C ARG A 330 13.56 14.95 -3.39
N ASN A 331 12.30 14.85 -3.75
CA ASN A 331 11.62 15.94 -4.45
C ASN A 331 11.29 17.07 -3.46
N SER A 332 11.39 18.30 -3.91
CA SER A 332 11.09 19.52 -3.15
C SER A 332 10.44 20.57 -4.05
N ALA A 333 9.94 21.64 -3.47
CA ALA A 333 9.41 22.77 -4.24
C ALA A 333 10.41 23.32 -5.27
N LYS A 334 11.70 23.31 -4.97
CA LYS A 334 12.78 23.80 -5.83
C LYS A 334 13.27 22.77 -6.84
N GLU A 335 13.28 21.51 -6.46
CA GLU A 335 13.78 20.40 -7.25
C GLU A 335 12.72 19.29 -7.34
N LYS A 336 11.71 19.53 -8.18
CA LYS A 336 10.48 18.71 -8.22
C LYS A 336 10.66 17.33 -8.85
N ASN A 337 11.79 17.08 -9.54
CA ASN A 337 11.99 15.90 -10.39
C ASN A 337 13.32 15.17 -10.13
N LYS A 338 13.90 15.27 -8.92
CA LYS A 338 15.06 14.44 -8.55
C LYS A 338 14.71 12.95 -8.58
N ILE A 339 13.52 12.63 -8.06
CA ILE A 339 12.90 11.31 -8.22
C ILE A 339 11.84 11.46 -9.27
N THR A 340 11.94 10.71 -10.36
CA THR A 340 11.02 10.81 -11.48
C THR A 340 10.85 9.47 -12.18
N THR A 341 9.87 9.40 -13.07
CA THR A 341 9.70 8.27 -13.99
C THR A 341 10.40 8.60 -15.31
N VAL A 342 11.30 7.72 -15.71
CA VAL A 342 11.99 7.76 -17.01
C VAL A 342 11.44 6.65 -17.88
N SER A 343 11.16 6.94 -19.15
CA SER A 343 10.76 5.96 -20.15
C SER A 343 11.95 5.64 -21.05
N THR A 344 12.21 4.37 -21.28
CA THR A 344 13.27 3.87 -22.16
C THR A 344 12.70 2.86 -23.16
N GLN A 345 13.50 2.48 -24.15
CA GLN A 345 13.16 1.50 -25.20
C GLN A 345 14.16 0.32 -25.19
N ASP A 346 14.71 -0.01 -24.05
CA ASP A 346 15.75 -1.00 -23.88
C ASP A 346 15.24 -2.43 -23.66
N ILE A 347 13.94 -2.68 -23.82
CA ILE A 347 13.36 -4.02 -23.78
C ILE A 347 13.63 -4.75 -25.09
N THR A 348 14.21 -5.92 -24.99
CA THR A 348 14.32 -6.87 -26.09
C THR A 348 13.34 -8.02 -25.88
N CYS A 349 12.51 -8.29 -26.90
CA CYS A 349 11.55 -9.40 -26.88
C CYS A 349 11.96 -10.47 -27.86
N GLY A 350 12.07 -11.72 -27.39
CA GLY A 350 12.12 -12.94 -28.19
C GLY A 350 10.74 -13.59 -28.35
N ALA A 351 10.71 -14.87 -28.70
CA ALA A 351 9.44 -15.60 -28.87
C ALA A 351 8.65 -15.68 -27.54
N GLU A 352 9.32 -16.10 -26.47
CA GLU A 352 8.76 -16.23 -25.11
C GLU A 352 9.65 -15.57 -24.05
N GLN A 353 10.57 -14.72 -24.46
CA GLN A 353 11.58 -14.13 -23.59
C GLN A 353 11.56 -12.61 -23.67
N ILE A 354 11.67 -11.96 -22.52
CA ILE A 354 11.78 -10.52 -22.37
C ILE A 354 13.10 -10.25 -21.63
N GLN A 355 13.89 -9.31 -22.11
CA GLN A 355 15.17 -8.94 -21.51
C GLN A 355 15.32 -7.42 -21.43
N CYS A 356 15.88 -6.94 -20.32
CA CYS A 356 16.31 -5.55 -20.14
C CYS A 356 17.38 -5.45 -19.06
N ILE A 357 17.86 -4.24 -18.80
CA ILE A 357 18.74 -3.93 -17.68
C ILE A 357 17.95 -3.10 -16.66
N LEU A 358 17.85 -3.60 -15.42
CA LEU A 358 17.34 -2.82 -14.31
C LEU A 358 18.48 -2.03 -13.67
N LYS A 359 18.33 -0.72 -13.58
CA LYS A 359 19.34 0.16 -12.97
C LYS A 359 19.47 -0.10 -11.47
N PRO A 360 20.62 0.26 -10.85
CA PRO A 360 20.81 0.17 -9.41
C PRO A 360 19.66 0.84 -8.65
N TYR A 361 19.18 0.20 -7.58
CA TYR A 361 18.15 0.76 -6.72
C TYR A 361 17.00 1.43 -7.47
N SER A 362 16.38 0.68 -8.39
CA SER A 362 15.30 1.18 -9.24
C SER A 362 14.02 0.37 -9.10
N TRP A 363 12.90 1.04 -9.29
CA TRP A 363 11.58 0.43 -9.39
C TRP A 363 11.08 0.54 -10.83
N ASN A 364 10.64 -0.55 -11.43
CA ASN A 364 10.44 -0.65 -12.86
C ASN A 364 9.08 -1.21 -13.23
N VAL A 365 8.57 -0.80 -14.40
CA VAL A 365 7.45 -1.45 -15.11
C VAL A 365 7.89 -1.74 -16.54
N LEU A 366 7.95 -3.02 -16.88
CA LEU A 366 8.15 -3.46 -18.26
C LEU A 366 6.78 -3.78 -18.83
N ARG A 367 6.43 -3.12 -19.92
CA ARG A 367 5.17 -3.32 -20.63
C ARG A 367 5.43 -4.01 -21.95
N VAL A 368 4.80 -5.14 -22.13
CA VAL A 368 4.88 -5.91 -23.38
C VAL A 368 3.51 -6.36 -23.80
N LYS A 369 3.34 -6.68 -25.07
CA LYS A 369 2.06 -7.12 -25.63
C LYS A 369 2.26 -8.34 -26.50
N GLU A 370 1.36 -9.28 -26.41
CA GLU A 370 1.28 -10.40 -27.36
C GLU A 370 0.72 -9.91 -28.70
N ARG A 371 1.40 -10.24 -29.80
CA ARG A 371 0.86 -9.99 -31.14
C ARG A 371 -0.22 -11.01 -31.46
N ILE A 372 -1.40 -10.53 -31.74
CA ILE A 372 -2.48 -11.34 -32.31
C ILE A 372 -2.29 -11.31 -33.82
N GLU A 373 -2.10 -12.48 -34.45
CA GLU A 373 -2.10 -12.62 -35.91
C GLU A 373 -3.45 -12.29 -36.52
#